data_20d364d060a074ce67bfa2c708d8eb63
#
_entry.id   20d364d060a074ce67bfa2c708d8eb63
#
_cell.length_a   1.000
_cell.length_b   1.000
_cell.length_c   1.000
_cell.angle_alpha   90.00
_cell.angle_beta   90.00
_cell.angle_gamma   90.00
#
_symmetry.space_group_name_H-M   'P 1'
#
loop_
_entity.id
_entity.type
_entity.pdbx_description
1 polymer ?
#
loop_
_entity_poly.entity_id
_entity_poly.type
_entity_poly.pdbx_seq_one_letter_code
_entity_poly.pdbx_strand_id
1 'polypeptide(L)'
;MEREMKVNDYMVFADDNFQIFDLVAEENCVLRQLDSRSVKVSFKTQYEDLEYRLVLITNSVNADPQINVRTVFTPLYNNMDLRVCVYNNSNFRGLTIKKGDILGSVVFGFEKGERS
;
A
#
# COMPACT_ATOMS: atom_id res chain seq x y z
N MET A 1 -19.68 3.78 -13.51
CA MET A 1 -18.70 3.41 -14.56
C MET A 1 -17.48 2.80 -13.91
N GLU A 2 -17.11 1.64 -14.35
CA GLU A 2 -15.93 0.94 -13.83
C GLU A 2 -14.66 1.43 -14.53
N ARG A 3 -13.57 1.51 -13.77
CA ARG A 3 -12.25 1.76 -14.32
C ARG A 3 -11.44 0.47 -14.27
N GLU A 4 -10.78 0.16 -15.38
CA GLU A 4 -9.90 -0.98 -15.46
C GLU A 4 -8.47 -0.56 -15.11
N MET A 5 -7.82 -1.36 -14.27
CA MET A 5 -6.41 -1.22 -13.96
C MET A 5 -5.77 -2.58 -14.02
N LYS A 6 -4.56 -2.64 -14.56
CA LYS A 6 -3.78 -3.87 -14.52
C LYS A 6 -2.81 -3.81 -13.36
N VAL A 7 -2.92 -4.76 -12.44
CA VAL A 7 -2.05 -4.87 -11.28
C VAL A 7 -1.44 -6.27 -11.30
N ASN A 8 -0.13 -6.34 -11.54
CA ASN A 8 0.56 -7.60 -11.79
C ASN A 8 -0.11 -8.32 -12.97
N ASP A 9 -0.51 -9.58 -12.79
CA ASP A 9 -1.21 -10.37 -13.80
C ASP A 9 -2.73 -10.32 -13.66
N TYR A 10 -3.25 -9.40 -12.84
CA TYR A 10 -4.68 -9.29 -12.59
C TYR A 10 -5.26 -8.03 -13.19
N MET A 11 -6.45 -8.14 -13.72
CA MET A 11 -7.29 -6.99 -14.02
C MET A 11 -8.04 -6.59 -12.76
N VAL A 12 -8.05 -5.30 -12.47
CA VAL A 12 -8.73 -4.74 -11.32
C VAL A 12 -9.77 -3.76 -11.81
N PHE A 13 -10.98 -3.89 -11.34
CA PHE A 13 -12.10 -3.01 -11.72
C PHE A 13 -12.45 -2.15 -10.51
N ALA A 14 -12.11 -0.87 -10.59
CA ALA A 14 -12.52 0.09 -9.58
C ALA A 14 -13.88 0.67 -9.93
N ASP A 15 -14.78 0.72 -8.97
CA ASP A 15 -16.08 1.34 -9.16
C ASP A 15 -15.98 2.88 -9.12
N ASP A 16 -17.09 3.59 -9.34
CA ASP A 16 -17.09 5.06 -9.33
C ASP A 16 -16.83 5.66 -7.96
N ASN A 17 -16.94 4.87 -6.91
CA ASN A 17 -16.74 5.27 -5.52
C ASN A 17 -15.42 4.79 -4.94
N PHE A 18 -14.48 4.35 -5.80
CA PHE A 18 -13.20 3.93 -5.29
C PHE A 18 -12.50 5.07 -4.55
N GLN A 19 -11.78 4.72 -3.50
CA GLN A 19 -11.06 5.70 -2.67
C GLN A 19 -9.62 5.25 -2.49
N ILE A 20 -8.72 6.23 -2.47
CA ILE A 20 -7.29 6.00 -2.27
C ILE A 20 -6.87 6.77 -1.01
N PHE A 21 -6.21 6.08 -0.11
CA PHE A 21 -5.65 6.66 1.12
C PHE A 21 -4.17 6.44 1.18
N ASP A 22 -3.44 7.40 1.73
CA ASP A 22 -2.00 7.23 1.95
C ASP A 22 -1.75 6.28 3.12
N LEU A 23 -0.81 5.36 2.93
CA LEU A 23 -0.24 4.54 4.00
C LEU A 23 0.94 5.28 4.61
N VAL A 24 0.91 5.46 5.92
CA VAL A 24 1.98 6.13 6.65
C VAL A 24 2.70 5.15 7.57
N ALA A 25 4.00 5.34 7.72
CA ALA A 25 4.80 4.54 8.62
C ALA A 25 4.40 4.81 10.08
N GLU A 26 4.26 3.75 10.87
CA GLU A 26 4.01 3.82 12.30
C GLU A 26 5.28 3.61 13.13
N GLU A 27 6.38 3.34 12.49
CA GLU A 27 7.67 3.11 13.15
C GLU A 27 8.82 3.64 12.29
N ASN A 28 9.97 3.86 12.91
CA ASN A 28 11.19 4.24 12.20
C ASN A 28 11.87 2.99 11.67
N CYS A 29 12.49 3.11 10.51
CA CYS A 29 13.17 1.99 9.87
C CYS A 29 14.32 2.49 9.00
N VAL A 30 15.43 1.79 9.02
CA VAL A 30 16.57 2.07 8.12
C VAL A 30 16.71 0.90 7.17
N LEU A 31 16.71 1.21 5.88
CA LEU A 31 16.92 0.24 4.81
C LEU A 31 18.25 0.51 4.13
N ARG A 32 19.09 -0.49 4.07
CA ARG A 32 20.32 -0.43 3.27
C ARG A 32 19.96 -0.49 1.78
N GLN A 33 20.96 -0.29 0.94
CA GLN A 33 20.80 -0.43 -0.51
C GLN A 33 20.21 -1.80 -0.84
N LEU A 34 19.21 -1.82 -1.69
CA LEU A 34 18.55 -3.02 -2.20
C LEU A 34 17.97 -3.95 -1.11
N ASP A 35 17.78 -3.43 0.10
CA ASP A 35 17.23 -4.19 1.22
C ASP A 35 15.71 -4.04 1.29
N SER A 36 15.06 -4.95 2.00
CA SER A 36 13.62 -4.91 2.25
C SER A 36 13.30 -5.20 3.70
N ARG A 37 12.20 -4.61 4.18
CA ARG A 37 11.72 -4.84 5.54
C ARG A 37 10.20 -4.75 5.59
N SER A 38 9.64 -5.47 6.57
CA SER A 38 8.25 -5.33 6.96
C SER A 38 8.13 -4.13 7.91
N VAL A 39 7.27 -3.19 7.55
CA VAL A 39 7.06 -1.95 8.31
C VAL A 39 5.60 -1.86 8.72
N LYS A 40 5.36 -1.52 9.98
CA LYS A 40 4.02 -1.26 10.48
C LYS A 40 3.50 0.04 9.89
N VAL A 41 2.27 0.02 9.38
CA VAL A 41 1.66 1.17 8.73
C VAL A 41 0.24 1.40 9.24
N SER A 42 -0.24 2.60 9.01
CA SER A 42 -1.64 2.95 9.24
C SER A 42 -2.13 3.86 8.12
N PHE A 43 -3.42 4.08 8.09
CA PHE A 43 -4.05 5.05 7.20
C PHE A 43 -5.29 5.62 7.88
N LYS A 44 -5.64 6.84 7.49
CA LYS A 44 -6.86 7.47 7.98
C LYS A 44 -7.97 7.22 6.98
N THR A 45 -9.07 6.70 7.46
CA THR A 45 -10.27 6.48 6.68
C THR A 45 -11.46 7.10 7.40
N GLN A 46 -12.47 7.50 6.63
CA GLN A 46 -13.73 7.96 7.18
C GLN A 46 -14.65 6.80 7.60
N TYR A 47 -14.24 5.56 7.36
CA TYR A 47 -15.00 4.40 7.80
C TYR A 47 -14.71 4.13 9.26
N GLU A 48 -15.75 4.24 10.11
CA GLU A 48 -15.62 3.96 11.55
C GLU A 48 -15.50 2.48 11.84
N ASP A 49 -16.13 1.64 11.03
CA ASP A 49 -16.06 0.19 11.09
C ASP A 49 -15.50 -0.38 9.80
N LEU A 50 -14.31 -0.93 9.88
CA LEU A 50 -13.78 -1.75 8.82
C LEU A 50 -14.24 -3.18 9.07
N GLU A 51 -15.42 -3.53 8.56
CA GLU A 51 -15.73 -4.92 8.35
C GLU A 51 -14.68 -5.50 7.38
N TYR A 52 -14.55 -6.81 7.37
CA TYR A 52 -13.66 -7.49 6.46
C TYR A 52 -13.82 -6.94 5.02
N ARG A 53 -12.79 -6.30 4.52
CA ARG A 53 -12.77 -5.74 3.16
C ARG A 53 -11.49 -6.14 2.47
N LEU A 54 -11.60 -6.49 1.20
CA LEU A 54 -10.43 -6.71 0.35
C LEU A 54 -9.97 -5.34 -0.17
N VAL A 55 -8.69 -5.05 0.01
CA VAL A 55 -8.08 -3.80 -0.46
C VAL A 55 -6.83 -4.11 -1.28
N LEU A 56 -6.45 -3.14 -2.10
CA LEU A 56 -5.20 -3.17 -2.84
C LEU A 56 -4.20 -2.25 -2.14
N ILE A 57 -3.02 -2.78 -1.83
CA ILE A 57 -1.88 -1.99 -1.36
C ILE A 57 -0.88 -1.89 -2.51
N THR A 58 -0.44 -0.67 -2.79
CA THR A 58 0.48 -0.40 -3.90
C THR A 58 1.32 0.84 -3.62
N ASN A 59 2.21 1.17 -4.54
CA ASN A 59 3.04 2.37 -4.44
C ASN A 59 2.18 3.63 -4.48
N SER A 60 2.72 4.72 -3.87
CA SER A 60 2.11 6.03 -3.93
C SER A 60 3.00 6.99 -4.69
N VAL A 61 2.39 7.87 -5.48
CA VAL A 61 3.10 8.99 -6.12
C VAL A 61 3.56 10.04 -5.11
N ASN A 62 3.01 9.99 -3.89
CA ASN A 62 3.36 10.91 -2.80
C ASN A 62 4.50 10.40 -1.95
N ALA A 63 4.97 9.18 -2.16
CA ALA A 63 6.11 8.61 -1.44
C ALA A 63 7.42 8.95 -2.13
N ASP A 64 8.53 8.85 -1.37
CA ASP A 64 9.87 8.96 -1.92
C ASP A 64 10.05 7.92 -3.05
N PRO A 65 10.57 8.32 -4.23
CA PRO A 65 10.77 7.41 -5.35
C PRO A 65 11.66 6.20 -5.05
N GLN A 66 12.52 6.28 -4.01
CA GLN A 66 13.32 5.13 -3.58
C GLN A 66 12.50 4.05 -2.89
N ILE A 67 11.30 4.40 -2.42
CA ILE A 67 10.45 3.47 -1.69
C ILE A 67 9.60 2.68 -2.69
N ASN A 68 9.73 1.36 -2.63
CA ASN A 68 8.82 0.45 -3.31
C ASN A 68 8.07 -0.38 -2.28
N VAL A 69 6.77 -0.39 -2.38
CA VAL A 69 5.91 -1.22 -1.56
C VAL A 69 5.46 -2.41 -2.40
N ARG A 70 5.52 -3.59 -1.83
CA ARG A 70 5.02 -4.78 -2.52
C ARG A 70 3.53 -4.63 -2.76
N THR A 71 3.12 -4.69 -4.02
CA THR A 71 1.72 -4.62 -4.41
C THR A 71 1.01 -5.92 -4.03
N VAL A 72 -0.01 -5.83 -3.21
CA VAL A 72 -0.76 -6.98 -2.73
C VAL A 72 -2.24 -6.67 -2.59
N PHE A 73 -3.06 -7.69 -2.75
CA PHE A 73 -4.45 -7.68 -2.30
C PHE A 73 -4.48 -8.27 -0.89
N THR A 74 -5.10 -7.59 0.04
CA THR A 74 -5.17 -8.05 1.43
C THR A 74 -6.53 -7.73 2.03
N PRO A 75 -7.05 -8.63 2.89
CA PRO A 75 -8.22 -8.29 3.68
C PRO A 75 -7.82 -7.31 4.79
N LEU A 76 -8.71 -6.35 5.07
CA LEU A 76 -8.59 -5.48 6.21
C LEU A 76 -9.78 -5.68 7.15
N TYR A 77 -9.52 -5.63 8.43
CA TYR A 77 -10.52 -5.69 9.48
C TYR A 77 -10.04 -4.89 10.70
N ASN A 78 -10.95 -4.57 11.60
CA ASN A 78 -10.65 -3.78 12.78
C ASN A 78 -9.57 -4.45 13.65
N ASN A 79 -8.70 -3.64 14.25
CA ASN A 79 -7.60 -4.07 15.12
C ASN A 79 -6.54 -4.95 14.44
N MET A 80 -6.47 -4.89 13.13
CA MET A 80 -5.44 -5.59 12.37
C MET A 80 -4.08 -4.89 12.55
N ASP A 81 -3.04 -5.67 12.79
CA ASP A 81 -1.66 -5.18 12.74
C ASP A 81 -1.22 -5.14 11.27
N LEU A 82 -1.44 -3.99 10.62
CA LEU A 82 -1.16 -3.85 9.20
C LEU A 82 0.33 -3.59 8.98
N ARG A 83 0.95 -4.44 8.19
CA ARG A 83 2.34 -4.32 7.80
C ARG A 83 2.47 -4.43 6.29
N VAL A 84 3.45 -3.71 5.76
CA VAL A 84 3.78 -3.79 4.33
C VAL A 84 5.27 -4.08 4.16
N CYS A 85 5.59 -4.79 3.09
CA CYS A 85 6.98 -5.02 2.73
C CYS A 85 7.46 -3.83 1.91
N VAL A 86 8.45 -3.14 2.42
CA VAL A 86 9.06 -1.97 1.79
C VAL A 86 10.45 -2.34 1.30
N TYR A 87 10.75 -1.96 0.07
CA TYR A 87 12.00 -2.25 -0.59
C TYR A 87 12.69 -0.94 -0.96
N ASN A 88 13.99 -0.81 -0.64
CA ASN A 88 14.80 0.32 -1.09
C ASN A 88 15.31 0.05 -2.50
N ASN A 89 14.83 0.83 -3.45
CA ASN A 89 15.11 0.66 -4.87
C ASN A 89 16.46 1.23 -5.30
N SER A 90 17.24 1.80 -4.39
CA SER A 90 18.53 2.36 -4.71
C SER A 90 19.66 1.36 -4.43
N ASN A 91 20.60 1.25 -5.36
CA ASN A 91 21.85 0.53 -5.15
C ASN A 91 23.01 1.44 -4.74
N PHE A 92 22.74 2.74 -4.48
CA PHE A 92 23.76 3.73 -4.16
C PHE A 92 23.71 4.19 -2.72
N ARG A 93 22.54 4.24 -2.11
CA ARG A 93 22.40 4.82 -0.77
C ARG A 93 21.27 4.17 0.01
N GLY A 94 21.43 4.21 1.33
CA GLY A 94 20.38 3.78 2.25
C GLY A 94 19.21 4.75 2.26
N LEU A 95 18.14 4.29 2.90
CA LEU A 95 16.91 5.03 3.05
C LEU A 95 16.50 5.00 4.52
N THR A 96 16.18 6.17 5.07
CA THR A 96 15.63 6.27 6.42
C THR A 96 14.14 6.56 6.33
N ILE A 97 13.33 5.66 6.87
CA ILE A 97 11.90 5.85 7.01
C ILE A 97 11.63 6.33 8.43
N LYS A 98 10.88 7.42 8.54
CA LYS A 98 10.47 7.96 9.84
C LYS A 98 8.97 7.77 10.02
N LYS A 99 8.56 7.59 11.27
CA LYS A 99 7.15 7.56 11.61
C LYS A 99 6.43 8.78 11.03
N GLY A 100 5.32 8.55 10.32
CA GLY A 100 4.57 9.59 9.62
C GLY A 100 4.90 9.73 8.14
N ASP A 101 5.99 9.14 7.66
CA ASP A 101 6.32 9.16 6.24
C ASP A 101 5.30 8.38 5.42
N ILE A 102 4.95 8.90 4.24
CA ILE A 102 4.08 8.20 3.31
C ILE A 102 4.90 7.10 2.61
N LEU A 103 4.41 5.87 2.70
CA LEU A 103 5.10 4.71 2.12
C LEU A 103 4.39 4.15 0.89
N GLY A 104 3.08 4.27 0.84
CA GLY A 104 2.31 3.68 -0.22
C GLY A 104 0.87 4.16 -0.20
N SER A 105 0.01 3.45 -0.93
CA SER A 105 -1.42 3.73 -1.00
C SER A 105 -2.24 2.49 -0.73
N VAL A 106 -3.41 2.69 -0.15
CA VAL A 106 -4.42 1.65 -0.02
C VAL A 106 -5.64 2.07 -0.82
N VAL A 107 -6.15 1.17 -1.63
CA VAL A 107 -7.28 1.42 -2.54
C VAL A 107 -8.47 0.58 -2.12
N PHE A 108 -9.59 1.25 -1.90
CA PHE A 108 -10.89 0.65 -1.61
C PHE A 108 -11.81 0.79 -2.81
N GLY A 109 -12.88 -0.01 -2.84
CA GLY A 109 -13.92 0.14 -3.84
C GLY A 109 -13.56 -0.42 -5.20
N PHE A 110 -12.93 -1.59 -5.21
CA PHE A 110 -12.60 -2.30 -6.45
C PHE A 110 -13.04 -3.77 -6.37
N GLU A 111 -13.18 -4.38 -7.52
CA GLU A 111 -13.33 -5.82 -7.67
C GLU A 111 -12.10 -6.39 -8.37
N LYS A 112 -11.60 -7.50 -7.84
CA LYS A 112 -10.50 -8.22 -8.46
C LYS A 112 -11.06 -9.09 -9.59
N GLY A 113 -10.61 -8.81 -10.81
CA GLY A 113 -10.95 -9.61 -11.97
C GLY A 113 -10.11 -10.89 -12.08
N GLU A 114 -10.36 -11.63 -13.14
CA GLU A 114 -9.57 -12.82 -13.44
C GLU A 114 -8.16 -12.45 -13.88
N ARG A 115 -7.24 -13.37 -13.66
CA ARG A 115 -5.85 -13.23 -14.10
C ARG A 115 -5.79 -13.18 -15.62
N SER A 116 -5.15 -12.14 -16.13
CA SER A 116 -4.99 -11.96 -17.57
C SER A 116 -3.81 -12.76 -18.14
#